data_9c00ffcb059f7e42e6da296728296cf8
#
_entry.id   9c00ffcb059f7e42e6da296728296cf8
#
_cell.length_a   1.000
_cell.length_b   1.000
_cell.length_c   1.000
_cell.angle_alpha   90.00
_cell.angle_beta   90.00
_cell.angle_gamma   90.00
#
_symmetry.space_group_name_H-M   'P 1'
#
loop_
_entity.id
_entity.type
_entity.pdbx_description
1 polymer ?
#
loop_
_entity_poly.entity_id
_entity_poly.type
_entity_poly.pdbx_seq_one_letter_code
_entity_poly.pdbx_strand_id
1 'polypeptide(L)'
;MNYAKSPLKKSILNQAVAVAMASNAPKKVGAILLRKNRIIATAVNDYSRTHTVQYYAAQNAARIFNAPHLAMKTRLHSEICVLIKAREDADTIVVCRVGGHGGRELRLARPCEICSNYIQTTSNVVHVHYSTNNGFVYEYWGS
;
A
#
# COMPACT_ATOMS: atom_id res chain seq x y z
N MET A 1 5.92 1.27 -18.74
CA MET A 1 5.56 1.57 -17.34
C MET A 1 6.15 2.91 -16.97
N ASN A 2 5.32 3.85 -16.55
CA ASN A 2 5.75 5.22 -16.29
C ASN A 2 6.03 5.44 -14.81
N TYR A 3 7.20 5.02 -14.36
CA TYR A 3 7.61 5.31 -13.00
C TYR A 3 9.02 5.90 -12.98
N ALA A 4 9.31 6.65 -11.96
CA ALA A 4 10.58 7.28 -11.72
C ALA A 4 11.03 7.01 -10.28
N LYS A 5 12.29 7.30 -9.97
CA LYS A 5 12.76 7.22 -8.58
C LYS A 5 11.92 8.16 -7.72
N SER A 6 11.55 7.69 -6.52
CA SER A 6 10.75 8.50 -5.59
C SER A 6 11.49 9.78 -5.18
N PRO A 7 10.85 10.96 -5.31
CA PRO A 7 11.45 12.23 -4.88
C PRO A 7 11.22 12.54 -3.39
N LEU A 8 10.57 11.66 -2.64
CA LEU A 8 10.27 11.91 -1.24
C LEU A 8 11.54 11.98 -0.39
N LYS A 9 11.47 12.75 0.68
CA LYS A 9 12.55 12.86 1.65
C LYS A 9 12.92 11.49 2.20
N LYS A 10 14.20 11.25 2.40
CA LYS A 10 14.71 9.99 2.94
C LYS A 10 14.08 9.67 4.30
N SER A 11 13.80 10.68 5.12
CA SER A 11 13.15 10.48 6.42
C SER A 11 11.76 9.84 6.30
N ILE A 12 10.99 10.22 5.27
CA ILE A 12 9.68 9.63 5.01
C ILE A 12 9.84 8.19 4.53
N LEU A 13 10.77 7.94 3.61
CA LEU A 13 11.03 6.59 3.11
C LEU A 13 11.53 5.66 4.23
N ASN A 14 12.36 6.17 5.14
CA ASN A 14 12.81 5.41 6.31
C ASN A 14 11.65 5.09 7.25
N GLN A 15 10.69 6.00 7.41
CA GLN A 15 9.46 5.73 8.17
C GLN A 15 8.64 4.61 7.54
N ALA A 16 8.55 4.57 6.21
CA ALA A 16 7.85 3.50 5.52
C ALA A 16 8.50 2.13 5.80
N VAL A 17 9.82 2.07 5.80
CA VAL A 17 10.56 0.85 6.16
C VAL A 17 10.25 0.44 7.60
N ALA A 18 10.30 1.39 8.54
CA ALA A 18 10.01 1.12 9.95
C ALA A 18 8.59 0.59 10.15
N VAL A 19 7.61 1.17 9.45
CA VAL A 19 6.22 0.69 9.51
C VAL A 19 6.13 -0.75 9.00
N ALA A 20 6.73 -1.03 7.84
CA ALA A 20 6.71 -2.38 7.28
C ALA A 20 7.34 -3.41 8.22
N MET A 21 8.46 -3.05 8.87
CA MET A 21 9.15 -3.93 9.81
C MET A 21 8.30 -4.26 11.04
N ALA A 22 7.32 -3.43 11.37
CA ALA A 22 6.42 -3.67 12.51
C ALA A 22 5.31 -4.69 12.18
N SER A 23 5.16 -5.11 10.94
CA SER A 23 4.16 -6.10 10.57
C SER A 23 4.51 -7.48 11.13
N ASN A 24 3.50 -8.19 11.63
CA ASN A 24 3.62 -9.58 12.11
C ASN A 24 3.22 -10.61 11.04
N ALA A 25 2.85 -10.16 9.84
CA ALA A 25 2.46 -11.07 8.77
C ALA A 25 3.69 -11.75 8.16
N PRO A 26 3.52 -12.91 7.48
CA PRO A 26 4.63 -13.58 6.79
C PRO A 26 5.29 -12.67 5.74
N LYS A 27 4.50 -11.90 5.02
CA LYS A 27 4.99 -10.84 4.13
C LYS A 27 4.76 -9.51 4.84
N LYS A 28 5.83 -8.84 5.21
CA LYS A 28 5.78 -7.60 6.00
C LYS A 28 5.59 -6.40 5.08
N VAL A 29 4.39 -5.84 5.09
CA VAL A 29 4.04 -4.68 4.28
C VAL A 29 3.51 -3.57 5.17
N GLY A 30 3.99 -2.36 4.94
CA GLY A 30 3.52 -1.16 5.62
C GLY A 30 3.08 -0.12 4.61
N ALA A 31 2.14 0.72 5.02
CA ALA A 31 1.66 1.83 4.21
C ALA A 31 1.58 3.09 5.03
N ILE A 32 1.92 4.20 4.39
CA ILE A 32 1.85 5.55 4.97
C ILE A 32 1.00 6.41 4.04
N LEU A 33 0.09 7.19 4.62
CA LEU A 33 -0.63 8.22 3.89
C LEU A 33 -0.04 9.58 4.21
N LEU A 34 0.12 10.39 3.18
CA LEU A 34 0.60 11.76 3.30
C LEU A 34 -0.45 12.73 2.77
N ARG A 35 -0.51 13.90 3.39
CA ARG A 35 -1.19 15.07 2.86
C ARG A 35 -0.21 16.23 2.90
N LYS A 36 0.12 16.80 1.72
CA LYS A 36 1.10 17.89 1.59
C LYS A 36 2.42 17.56 2.31
N ASN A 37 2.93 16.34 2.05
CA ASN A 37 4.18 15.83 2.64
C ASN A 37 4.15 15.63 4.16
N ARG A 38 2.97 15.65 4.78
CA ARG A 38 2.79 15.37 6.21
C ARG A 38 2.16 13.99 6.38
N ILE A 39 2.74 13.16 7.23
CA ILE A 39 2.20 11.81 7.53
C ILE A 39 0.90 11.98 8.32
N ILE A 40 -0.21 11.41 7.80
CA ILE A 40 -1.52 11.48 8.46
C ILE A 40 -2.00 10.14 8.97
N ALA A 41 -1.48 9.03 8.46
CA ALA A 41 -1.82 7.69 8.95
C ALA A 41 -0.75 6.69 8.54
N THR A 42 -0.59 5.64 9.34
CA THR A 42 0.27 4.50 9.03
C THR A 42 -0.48 3.21 9.35
N ALA A 43 -0.20 2.14 8.62
CA ALA A 43 -0.78 0.83 8.90
C ALA A 43 0.09 -0.28 8.35
N VAL A 44 -0.08 -1.47 8.91
CA VAL A 44 0.54 -2.70 8.43
C VAL A 44 -0.54 -3.64 7.90
N ASN A 45 -0.14 -4.63 7.11
CA ASN A 45 -1.06 -5.68 6.68
C ASN A 45 -1.39 -6.60 7.87
N ASP A 46 -2.63 -7.10 7.88
CA ASP A 46 -3.12 -8.02 8.93
C ASP A 46 -3.76 -9.23 8.26
N TYR A 47 -3.08 -10.37 8.35
CA TYR A 47 -3.55 -11.62 7.76
C TYR A 47 -4.24 -12.53 8.77
N SER A 48 -4.44 -12.05 10.02
CA SER A 48 -5.04 -12.87 11.08
C SER A 48 -6.54 -13.12 10.86
N ARG A 49 -7.20 -12.26 10.10
CA ARG A 49 -8.65 -12.36 9.89
C ARG A 49 -9.07 -11.70 8.58
N THR A 50 -10.26 -12.09 8.09
CA THR A 50 -10.93 -11.42 6.98
C THR A 50 -11.52 -10.10 7.46
N HIS A 51 -11.35 -9.05 6.67
CA HIS A 51 -11.94 -7.73 6.94
C HIS A 51 -13.02 -7.42 5.91
N THR A 52 -14.17 -6.86 6.37
CA THR A 52 -15.32 -6.60 5.53
C THR A 52 -14.97 -5.70 4.32
N VAL A 53 -14.23 -4.61 4.55
CA VAL A 53 -13.86 -3.70 3.47
C VAL A 53 -12.95 -4.41 2.45
N GLN A 54 -11.98 -5.17 2.92
CA GLN A 54 -11.09 -5.95 2.05
C GLN A 54 -11.89 -6.98 1.27
N TYR A 55 -12.85 -7.66 1.90
CA TYR A 55 -13.71 -8.63 1.25
C TYR A 55 -14.43 -7.99 0.06
N TYR A 56 -15.14 -6.88 0.28
CA TYR A 56 -15.88 -6.22 -0.81
C TYR A 56 -14.96 -5.65 -1.87
N ALA A 57 -13.79 -5.12 -1.50
CA ALA A 57 -12.81 -4.64 -2.47
C ALA A 57 -12.31 -5.80 -3.35
N ALA A 58 -12.08 -6.98 -2.77
CA ALA A 58 -11.65 -8.16 -3.51
C ALA A 58 -12.73 -8.64 -4.48
N GLN A 59 -14.01 -8.67 -4.03
CA GLN A 59 -15.13 -9.05 -4.90
C GLN A 59 -15.27 -8.08 -6.07
N ASN A 60 -15.16 -6.80 -5.79
CA ASN A 60 -15.28 -5.74 -6.79
C ASN A 60 -14.17 -5.83 -7.85
N ALA A 61 -12.93 -6.01 -7.40
CA ALA A 61 -11.78 -6.16 -8.30
C ALA A 61 -11.90 -7.43 -9.16
N ALA A 62 -12.33 -8.54 -8.56
CA ALA A 62 -12.54 -9.79 -9.29
C ALA A 62 -13.52 -9.60 -10.44
N ARG A 63 -14.59 -8.86 -10.22
CA ARG A 63 -15.60 -8.56 -11.23
C ARG A 63 -15.05 -7.61 -12.31
N ILE A 64 -14.42 -6.51 -11.89
CA ILE A 64 -13.93 -5.47 -12.81
C ILE A 64 -12.85 -6.02 -13.75
N PHE A 65 -11.92 -6.81 -13.20
CA PHE A 65 -10.79 -7.34 -13.97
C PHE A 65 -11.07 -8.72 -14.57
N ASN A 66 -12.30 -9.25 -14.40
CA ASN A 66 -12.66 -10.59 -14.83
C ASN A 66 -11.62 -11.63 -14.35
N ALA A 67 -11.29 -11.56 -13.06
CA ALA A 67 -10.26 -12.35 -12.42
C ALA A 67 -10.80 -12.99 -11.14
N PRO A 68 -11.55 -14.12 -11.23
CA PRO A 68 -12.22 -14.72 -10.06
C PRO A 68 -11.29 -15.03 -8.89
N HIS A 69 -10.03 -15.33 -9.16
CA HIS A 69 -9.05 -15.64 -8.09
C HIS A 69 -8.84 -14.48 -7.11
N LEU A 70 -9.08 -13.24 -7.53
CA LEU A 70 -8.94 -12.07 -6.65
C LEU A 70 -9.98 -12.09 -5.51
N ALA A 71 -11.14 -12.68 -5.73
CA ALA A 71 -12.21 -12.73 -4.73
C ALA A 71 -11.80 -13.47 -3.45
N MET A 72 -10.75 -14.29 -3.51
CA MET A 72 -10.27 -15.03 -2.35
C MET A 72 -9.27 -14.25 -1.50
N LYS A 73 -8.81 -13.08 -1.96
CA LYS A 73 -7.82 -12.26 -1.25
C LYS A 73 -8.51 -11.32 -0.26
N THR A 74 -9.00 -11.88 0.83
CA THR A 74 -9.85 -11.17 1.82
C THR A 74 -9.11 -10.76 3.10
N ARG A 75 -7.85 -11.14 3.26
CA ARG A 75 -7.03 -10.70 4.39
C ARG A 75 -6.62 -9.25 4.19
N LEU A 76 -6.62 -8.49 5.28
CA LEU A 76 -6.47 -7.03 5.21
C LEU A 76 -5.07 -6.62 4.75
N HIS A 77 -5.01 -5.93 3.61
CA HIS A 77 -3.78 -5.34 3.10
C HIS A 77 -3.51 -3.98 3.77
N SER A 78 -2.23 -3.61 3.86
CA SER A 78 -1.82 -2.36 4.50
C SER A 78 -2.42 -1.13 3.84
N GLU A 79 -2.56 -1.13 2.51
CA GLU A 79 -3.08 0.01 1.75
C GLU A 79 -4.54 0.28 2.10
N ILE A 80 -5.36 -0.76 2.11
CA ILE A 80 -6.78 -0.63 2.51
C ILE A 80 -6.87 -0.25 3.99
N CYS A 81 -6.05 -0.88 4.83
CA CYS A 81 -6.04 -0.60 6.26
C CYS A 81 -5.73 0.88 6.54
N VAL A 82 -4.70 1.43 5.90
CA VAL A 82 -4.30 2.82 6.14
C VAL A 82 -5.37 3.80 5.67
N LEU A 83 -6.06 3.50 4.56
CA LEU A 83 -7.15 4.34 4.07
C LEU A 83 -8.35 4.33 5.02
N ILE A 84 -8.66 3.17 5.61
CA ILE A 84 -9.74 3.08 6.63
C ILE A 84 -9.38 3.89 7.87
N LYS A 85 -8.13 3.88 8.29
CA LYS A 85 -7.68 4.58 9.51
C LYS A 85 -7.59 6.09 9.33
N ALA A 86 -7.43 6.58 8.11
CA ALA A 86 -7.23 8.00 7.86
C ALA A 86 -8.47 8.82 8.22
N ARG A 87 -8.25 9.95 8.88
CA ARG A 87 -9.31 10.91 9.25
C ARG A 87 -9.30 12.14 8.37
N GLU A 88 -8.36 12.24 7.46
CA GLU A 88 -8.23 13.33 6.50
C GLU A 88 -8.03 12.75 5.12
N ASP A 89 -8.31 13.53 4.07
CA ASP A 89 -8.01 13.14 2.70
C ASP A 89 -6.50 13.17 2.47
N ALA A 90 -5.97 12.08 1.93
CA ALA A 90 -4.57 11.99 1.54
C ALA A 90 -4.42 12.28 0.05
N ASP A 91 -3.28 12.82 -0.35
CA ASP A 91 -2.90 12.97 -1.75
C ASP A 91 -1.85 11.93 -2.18
N THR A 92 -1.19 11.29 -1.22
CA THR A 92 -0.03 10.42 -1.46
C THR A 92 -0.09 9.18 -0.58
N ILE A 93 0.27 8.04 -1.15
CA ILE A 93 0.49 6.80 -0.41
C ILE A 93 1.92 6.31 -0.65
N VAL A 94 2.54 5.81 0.41
CA VAL A 94 3.85 5.16 0.33
C VAL A 94 3.70 3.74 0.85
N VAL A 95 4.02 2.75 0.02
CA VAL A 95 3.89 1.33 0.39
C VAL A 95 5.28 0.71 0.39
N CYS A 96 5.61 0.02 1.48
CA CYS A 96 6.89 -0.63 1.63
C CYS A 96 6.71 -2.09 2.00
N ARG A 97 7.49 -2.96 1.37
CA ARG A 97 7.60 -4.36 1.76
C ARG A 97 9.05 -4.66 2.07
N VAL A 98 9.26 -5.36 3.19
CA VAL A 98 10.60 -5.80 3.60
C VAL A 98 10.63 -7.32 3.75
N GLY A 99 11.81 -7.89 3.58
CA GLY A 99 12.03 -9.32 3.71
C GLY A 99 13.51 -9.64 3.77
N GLY A 100 13.88 -10.88 3.41
CA GLY A 100 15.25 -11.32 3.37
C GLY A 100 15.87 -11.51 4.76
N HIS A 101 17.19 -11.61 4.80
CA HIS A 101 17.96 -11.76 6.03
C HIS A 101 17.77 -10.54 6.92
N GLY A 102 17.38 -10.74 8.17
CA GLY A 102 17.11 -9.65 9.12
C GLY A 102 15.82 -8.89 8.87
N GLY A 103 15.06 -9.24 7.83
CA GLY A 103 13.76 -8.63 7.54
C GLY A 103 13.82 -7.16 7.15
N ARG A 104 14.96 -6.70 6.62
CA ARG A 104 15.17 -5.28 6.28
C ARG A 104 15.42 -5.00 4.80
N GLU A 105 15.50 -6.06 3.99
CA GLU A 105 15.72 -5.89 2.56
C GLU A 105 14.45 -5.46 1.86
N LEU A 106 14.54 -4.42 1.03
CA LEU A 106 13.39 -3.94 0.27
C LEU A 106 12.92 -4.98 -0.73
N ARG A 107 11.61 -5.10 -0.87
CA ARG A 107 10.95 -5.96 -1.84
C ARG A 107 9.90 -5.17 -2.59
N LEU A 108 9.44 -5.70 -3.72
CA LEU A 108 8.42 -5.03 -4.54
C LEU A 108 7.10 -4.92 -3.76
N ALA A 109 6.60 -3.69 -3.65
CA ALA A 109 5.37 -3.36 -2.92
C ALA A 109 4.38 -2.56 -3.75
N ARG A 110 4.41 -2.69 -5.09
CA ARG A 110 3.40 -2.03 -5.91
C ARG A 110 2.03 -2.54 -5.48
N PRO A 111 1.06 -1.64 -5.21
CA PRO A 111 -0.28 -2.09 -4.81
C PRO A 111 -0.87 -3.08 -5.81
N CYS A 112 -1.44 -4.17 -5.29
CA CYS A 112 -2.08 -5.19 -6.12
C CYS A 112 -3.33 -4.63 -6.80
N GLU A 113 -3.93 -5.40 -7.71
CA GLU A 113 -5.11 -4.97 -8.46
C GLU A 113 -6.26 -4.55 -7.54
N ILE A 114 -6.45 -5.27 -6.42
CA ILE A 114 -7.49 -4.96 -5.43
C ILE A 114 -7.23 -3.60 -4.80
N CYS A 115 -6.02 -3.39 -4.28
CA CYS A 115 -5.66 -2.14 -3.62
C CYS A 115 -5.60 -0.98 -4.61
N SER A 116 -5.09 -1.21 -5.82
CA SER A 116 -5.05 -0.18 -6.86
C SER A 116 -6.44 0.32 -7.20
N ASN A 117 -7.39 -0.60 -7.41
CA ASN A 117 -8.77 -0.23 -7.71
C ASN A 117 -9.41 0.50 -6.51
N TYR A 118 -9.19 0.02 -5.30
CA TYR A 118 -9.73 0.64 -4.10
C TYR A 118 -9.21 2.07 -3.92
N ILE A 119 -7.90 2.27 -4.08
CA ILE A 119 -7.27 3.59 -3.98
C ILE A 119 -7.88 4.55 -5.01
N GLN A 120 -8.02 4.11 -6.27
CA GLN A 120 -8.49 4.96 -7.36
C GLN A 120 -9.97 5.28 -7.28
N THR A 121 -10.78 4.40 -6.72
CA THR A 121 -12.25 4.58 -6.68
C THR A 121 -12.76 5.17 -5.37
N THR A 122 -12.00 5.07 -4.26
CA THR A 122 -12.49 5.48 -2.95
C THR A 122 -11.67 6.57 -2.28
N SER A 123 -10.55 7.00 -2.88
CA SER A 123 -9.69 8.02 -2.28
C SER A 123 -9.26 9.06 -3.29
N ASN A 124 -8.67 10.16 -2.79
CA ASN A 124 -8.10 11.23 -3.60
C ASN A 124 -6.58 11.06 -3.81
N VAL A 125 -6.05 9.90 -3.45
CA VAL A 125 -4.63 9.61 -3.63
C VAL A 125 -4.32 9.46 -5.11
N VAL A 126 -3.35 10.25 -5.59
CA VAL A 126 -2.86 10.21 -6.96
C VAL A 126 -1.36 10.01 -7.04
N HIS A 127 -0.64 10.26 -5.96
CA HIS A 127 0.81 10.05 -5.89
C HIS A 127 1.09 8.75 -5.16
N VAL A 128 1.67 7.79 -5.87
CA VAL A 128 1.91 6.44 -5.33
C VAL A 128 3.40 6.16 -5.35
N HIS A 129 3.97 5.95 -4.17
CA HIS A 129 5.36 5.56 -4.00
C HIS A 129 5.40 4.15 -3.43
N TYR A 130 6.32 3.33 -3.90
CA TYR A 130 6.44 1.99 -3.35
C TYR A 130 7.87 1.48 -3.46
N SER A 131 8.20 0.53 -2.59
CA SER A 131 9.51 -0.09 -2.60
C SER A 131 9.64 -1.08 -3.75
N THR A 132 10.86 -1.20 -4.25
CA THR A 132 11.30 -2.27 -5.15
C THR A 132 12.57 -2.85 -4.56
N ASN A 133 13.12 -3.90 -5.19
CA ASN A 133 14.41 -4.45 -4.76
C ASN A 133 15.56 -3.45 -4.87
N ASN A 134 15.36 -2.38 -5.63
CA ASN A 134 16.40 -1.37 -5.92
C ASN A 134 16.12 0.01 -5.33
N GLY A 135 15.15 0.11 -4.41
CA GLY A 135 14.78 1.39 -3.79
C GLY A 135 13.34 1.75 -4.03
N PHE A 136 12.98 3.00 -3.74
CA PHE A 136 11.60 3.47 -3.89
C PHE A 136 11.40 4.13 -5.25
N VAL A 137 10.25 3.87 -5.87
CA VAL A 137 9.84 4.45 -7.13
C VAL A 137 8.51 5.18 -6.97
N TYR A 138 8.16 5.97 -7.95
CA TYR A 138 6.97 6.84 -7.94
C TYR A 138 6.16 6.63 -9.22
N GLU A 139 4.84 6.55 -9.07
CA GLU A 139 3.87 6.58 -10.17
C GLU A 139 2.82 7.64 -9.88
N TYR A 140 2.42 8.38 -10.91
CA TYR A 140 1.28 9.29 -10.82
C TYR A 140 0.03 8.57 -11.35
N TRP A 141 -1.01 8.49 -10.51
CA TRP A 141 -2.26 7.78 -10.81
C TRP A 141 -3.43 8.74 -11.07
N GLY A 142 -3.17 10.03 -11.21
CA GLY A 142 -4.18 11.00 -11.60
C GLY A 142 -4.60 10.83 -13.06
N SER A 143 -5.79 11.30 -13.38
CA SER A 143 -6.32 11.25 -14.74
C SER A 143 -5.92 12.48 -15.56
#